data_b6e13861424c81a461f98016a8616c69
#
_entry.id   b6e13861424c81a461f98016a8616c69
#
_cell.length_a   1.000
_cell.length_b   1.000
_cell.length_c   1.000
_cell.angle_alpha   90.00
_cell.angle_beta   90.00
_cell.angle_gamma   90.00
#
_symmetry.space_group_name_H-M   'P 1'
#
loop_
_entity.id
_entity.type
_entity.pdbx_description
1 polymer ?
#
loop_
_entity_poly.entity_id
_entity_poly.type
_entity_poly.pdbx_seq_one_letter_code
_entity_poly.pdbx_strand_id
1 'polypeptide(L)'
;MRLTLAVVTLCLLASPAFAKPKQPAPVVVALKTSTGEDAGTATFQQGKKGDLTIKVNLKNLPVGEHAVHIHAKPLCDVPDFKSAGAHFNPDSKQHGTQNPMGHHNGDLPQNIMIGEGHTGQATYKVNYLSLDPSSPNSILANGGTSIMVHEKADDMKTDPTGNAGNRIACGVILEPAP
;
A
#
# COMPACT_ATOMS: atom_id res chain seq x y z
N MET A 1 -50.54 -9.12 -62.85
CA MET A 1 -50.35 -9.19 -61.38
C MET A 1 -48.85 -9.31 -61.11
N ARG A 2 -48.14 -8.21 -60.77
CA ARG A 2 -46.68 -8.21 -60.53
C ARG A 2 -46.46 -8.28 -59.06
N LEU A 3 -45.78 -9.33 -58.61
CA LEU A 3 -45.44 -9.58 -57.18
C LEU A 3 -44.10 -8.88 -56.91
N THR A 4 -44.09 -7.83 -56.12
CA THR A 4 -42.87 -7.15 -55.66
C THR A 4 -42.36 -7.82 -54.36
N LEU A 5 -41.22 -8.43 -54.47
CA LEU A 5 -40.53 -9.06 -53.33
C LEU A 5 -39.77 -7.98 -52.58
N ALA A 6 -40.19 -7.67 -51.33
CA ALA A 6 -39.47 -6.75 -50.46
C ALA A 6 -38.33 -7.51 -49.73
N VAL A 7 -37.09 -7.11 -50.00
CA VAL A 7 -35.92 -7.61 -49.30
C VAL A 7 -35.75 -6.79 -48.01
N VAL A 8 -35.99 -7.42 -46.85
CA VAL A 8 -35.72 -6.82 -45.53
C VAL A 8 -34.27 -7.07 -45.18
N THR A 9 -33.47 -6.03 -45.24
CA THR A 9 -32.05 -6.06 -44.81
C THR A 9 -32.00 -5.93 -43.32
N LEU A 10 -31.64 -7.02 -42.59
CA LEU A 10 -31.43 -7.05 -41.14
C LEU A 10 -30.05 -6.47 -40.82
N CYS A 11 -29.99 -5.21 -40.38
CA CYS A 11 -28.76 -4.62 -39.85
C CYS A 11 -28.45 -5.19 -38.47
N LEU A 12 -27.49 -6.10 -38.39
CA LEU A 12 -26.90 -6.55 -37.11
C LEU A 12 -26.06 -5.41 -36.52
N LEU A 13 -26.60 -4.73 -35.51
CA LEU A 13 -25.86 -3.79 -34.68
C LEU A 13 -24.89 -4.56 -33.76
N ALA A 14 -23.63 -4.61 -34.12
CA ALA A 14 -22.58 -5.13 -33.25
C ALA A 14 -22.40 -4.17 -32.07
N SER A 15 -22.78 -4.59 -30.87
CA SER A 15 -22.52 -3.85 -29.64
C SER A 15 -21.01 -3.81 -29.38
N PRO A 16 -20.42 -2.64 -29.09
CA PRO A 16 -19.01 -2.57 -28.73
C PRO A 16 -18.75 -3.36 -27.46
N ALA A 17 -17.89 -4.34 -27.53
CA ALA A 17 -17.41 -5.07 -26.36
C ALA A 17 -16.53 -4.12 -25.54
N PHE A 18 -17.03 -3.59 -24.43
CA PHE A 18 -16.21 -2.87 -23.47
C PHE A 18 -15.18 -3.84 -22.87
N ALA A 19 -13.91 -3.62 -23.19
CA ALA A 19 -12.82 -4.34 -22.55
C ALA A 19 -12.90 -4.10 -21.04
N LYS A 20 -12.88 -5.18 -20.24
CA LYS A 20 -12.81 -5.05 -18.77
C LYS A 20 -11.55 -4.25 -18.41
N PRO A 21 -11.64 -3.27 -17.50
CA PRO A 21 -10.47 -2.52 -17.08
C PRO A 21 -9.40 -3.49 -16.58
N LYS A 22 -8.19 -3.35 -17.12
CA LYS A 22 -7.04 -4.15 -16.75
C LYS A 22 -6.67 -3.80 -15.31
N GLN A 23 -6.62 -4.81 -14.45
CA GLN A 23 -6.19 -4.61 -13.07
C GLN A 23 -4.77 -4.04 -13.06
N PRO A 24 -4.46 -3.01 -12.21
CA PRO A 24 -3.12 -2.46 -12.11
C PRO A 24 -2.09 -3.55 -11.80
N ALA A 25 -0.90 -3.43 -12.37
CA ALA A 25 0.21 -4.29 -12.03
C ALA A 25 0.58 -4.13 -10.53
N PRO A 26 1.10 -5.16 -9.87
CA PRO A 26 1.56 -5.03 -8.50
C PRO A 26 2.76 -4.07 -8.43
N VAL A 27 2.79 -3.24 -7.38
CA VAL A 27 3.95 -2.40 -7.06
C VAL A 27 4.83 -3.18 -6.10
N VAL A 28 6.10 -3.40 -6.48
CA VAL A 28 7.09 -4.11 -5.66
C VAL A 28 8.14 -3.12 -5.17
N VAL A 29 8.34 -3.08 -3.86
CA VAL A 29 9.22 -2.15 -3.17
C VAL A 29 10.31 -2.91 -2.43
N ALA A 30 11.57 -2.59 -2.68
CA ALA A 30 12.69 -3.06 -1.88
C ALA A 30 12.84 -2.17 -0.62
N LEU A 31 13.01 -2.80 0.54
CA LEU A 31 13.29 -2.10 1.80
C LEU A 31 14.79 -2.20 2.10
N LYS A 32 15.31 -1.13 2.71
CA LYS A 32 16.68 -1.08 3.23
C LYS A 32 16.71 -0.61 4.66
N THR A 33 17.68 -1.11 5.42
CA THR A 33 18.01 -0.60 6.76
C THR A 33 18.68 0.76 6.68
N SER A 34 18.84 1.43 7.81
CA SER A 34 19.58 2.70 7.91
C SER A 34 21.08 2.58 7.55
N THR A 35 21.62 1.36 7.53
CA THR A 35 22.97 1.04 7.08
C THR A 35 23.05 0.66 5.60
N GLY A 36 21.90 0.63 4.90
CA GLY A 36 21.81 0.30 3.48
C GLY A 36 21.69 -1.19 3.18
N GLU A 37 21.63 -2.05 4.21
CA GLU A 37 21.45 -3.49 4.04
C GLU A 37 20.05 -3.81 3.51
N ASP A 38 19.93 -4.91 2.80
CA ASP A 38 18.66 -5.40 2.28
C ASP A 38 17.76 -5.88 3.43
N ALA A 39 16.66 -5.16 3.66
CA ALA A 39 15.67 -5.47 4.68
C ALA A 39 14.46 -6.26 4.15
N GLY A 40 14.46 -6.63 2.86
CA GLY A 40 13.40 -7.41 2.25
C GLY A 40 12.54 -6.63 1.26
N THR A 41 11.28 -7.03 1.09
CA THR A 41 10.36 -6.46 0.09
C THR A 41 8.95 -6.29 0.61
N ALA A 42 8.25 -5.31 0.06
CA ALA A 42 6.79 -5.18 0.15
C ALA A 42 6.17 -5.21 -1.24
N THR A 43 5.06 -5.93 -1.39
CA THR A 43 4.31 -6.02 -2.65
C THR A 43 2.89 -5.52 -2.42
N PHE A 44 2.49 -4.55 -3.20
CA PHE A 44 1.15 -3.92 -3.15
C PHE A 44 0.34 -4.39 -4.36
N GLN A 45 -0.84 -4.95 -4.12
CA GLN A 45 -1.72 -5.44 -5.16
C GLN A 45 -3.14 -4.93 -4.95
N GLN A 46 -3.63 -4.11 -5.88
CA GLN A 46 -5.02 -3.67 -5.88
C GLN A 46 -5.95 -4.84 -6.18
N GLY A 47 -6.94 -5.07 -5.33
CA GLY A 47 -7.96 -6.08 -5.53
C GLY A 47 -9.10 -5.58 -6.43
N LYS A 48 -9.90 -6.52 -6.97
CA LYS A 48 -11.03 -6.21 -7.87
C LYS A 48 -12.18 -5.47 -7.17
N LYS A 49 -12.27 -5.57 -5.85
CA LYS A 49 -13.33 -4.96 -5.03
C LYS A 49 -12.88 -3.65 -4.37
N GLY A 50 -11.72 -3.10 -4.77
CA GLY A 50 -11.18 -1.87 -4.21
C GLY A 50 -10.28 -2.08 -2.97
N ASP A 51 -10.14 -3.30 -2.48
CA ASP A 51 -9.20 -3.62 -1.40
C ASP A 51 -7.74 -3.61 -1.89
N LEU A 52 -6.82 -3.23 -1.03
CA LEU A 52 -5.38 -3.32 -1.26
C LEU A 52 -4.79 -4.46 -0.42
N THR A 53 -4.10 -5.39 -1.06
CA THR A 53 -3.32 -6.43 -0.40
C THR A 53 -1.86 -6.00 -0.37
N ILE A 54 -1.26 -5.98 0.84
CA ILE A 54 0.14 -5.63 1.06
C ILE A 54 0.82 -6.87 1.63
N LYS A 55 1.76 -7.46 0.89
CA LYS A 55 2.58 -8.59 1.35
C LYS A 55 3.96 -8.08 1.69
N VAL A 56 4.39 -8.28 2.93
CA VAL A 56 5.69 -7.84 3.44
C VAL A 56 6.52 -9.06 3.79
N ASN A 57 7.72 -9.13 3.24
CA ASN A 57 8.71 -10.18 3.54
C ASN A 57 9.97 -9.46 4.01
N LEU A 58 10.29 -9.58 5.30
CA LEU A 58 11.42 -8.91 5.93
C LEU A 58 12.55 -9.86 6.23
N LYS A 59 13.76 -9.32 6.25
CA LYS A 59 14.99 -10.01 6.61
C LYS A 59 16.02 -9.04 7.20
N ASN A 60 17.02 -9.57 7.88
CA ASN A 60 18.10 -8.80 8.49
C ASN A 60 17.60 -7.73 9.47
N LEU A 61 16.49 -7.99 10.14
CA LEU A 61 15.94 -7.12 11.16
C LEU A 61 16.00 -7.77 12.55
N PRO A 62 15.97 -6.97 13.64
CA PRO A 62 15.95 -7.49 15.00
C PRO A 62 14.78 -8.44 15.26
N VAL A 63 15.01 -9.43 16.12
CA VAL A 63 13.96 -10.35 16.60
C VAL A 63 12.96 -9.59 17.46
N GLY A 64 11.67 -9.85 17.25
CA GLY A 64 10.57 -9.22 18.01
C GLY A 64 9.42 -8.77 17.14
N GLU A 65 8.46 -8.11 17.77
CA GLU A 65 7.34 -7.48 17.08
C GLU A 65 7.68 -6.06 16.64
N HIS A 66 7.34 -5.74 15.41
CA HIS A 66 7.63 -4.46 14.78
C HIS A 66 6.38 -3.86 14.12
N ALA A 67 6.18 -2.57 14.32
CA ALA A 67 5.18 -1.81 13.59
C ALA A 67 5.56 -1.66 12.12
N VAL A 68 4.56 -1.65 11.25
CA VAL A 68 4.71 -1.32 9.83
C VAL A 68 3.69 -0.26 9.47
N HIS A 69 4.16 0.87 8.91
CA HIS A 69 3.30 1.98 8.52
C HIS A 69 3.61 2.48 7.10
N ILE A 70 2.62 3.13 6.48
CA ILE A 70 2.84 3.92 5.26
C ILE A 70 3.07 5.38 5.69
N HIS A 71 4.18 5.98 5.24
CA HIS A 71 4.56 7.36 5.51
C HIS A 71 4.27 8.26 4.31
N ALA A 72 4.05 9.56 4.57
CA ALA A 72 3.46 10.50 3.63
C ALA A 72 4.37 10.93 2.47
N LYS A 73 5.69 10.68 2.54
CA LYS A 73 6.64 11.14 1.51
C LYS A 73 7.42 9.96 0.92
N PRO A 74 7.75 10.01 -0.39
CA PRO A 74 8.53 8.98 -1.07
C PRO A 74 10.04 9.14 -0.83
N LEU A 75 10.44 9.28 0.43
CA LEU A 75 11.82 9.54 0.83
C LEU A 75 12.24 8.57 1.94
N CYS A 76 13.48 8.07 1.86
CA CYS A 76 14.09 7.16 2.83
C CYS A 76 15.52 7.58 3.14
N ASP A 77 15.74 8.85 3.50
CA ASP A 77 17.08 9.36 3.79
C ASP A 77 17.60 8.82 5.13
N VAL A 78 18.80 8.25 5.07
CA VAL A 78 19.49 7.77 6.26
C VAL A 78 20.07 8.94 7.08
N PRO A 79 20.33 8.77 8.39
CA PRO A 79 20.28 7.51 9.14
C PRO A 79 18.92 7.20 9.79
N ASP A 80 17.98 8.14 9.87
CA ASP A 80 16.79 8.04 10.72
C ASP A 80 15.46 8.04 9.95
N PHE A 81 15.50 8.11 8.63
CA PHE A 81 14.34 8.12 7.73
C PHE A 81 13.29 9.20 8.02
N LYS A 82 13.67 10.28 8.73
CA LYS A 82 12.73 11.37 9.04
C LYS A 82 12.19 12.08 7.80
N SER A 83 12.93 12.04 6.70
CA SER A 83 12.49 12.57 5.40
C SER A 83 11.19 11.96 4.88
N ALA A 84 10.87 10.72 5.28
CA ALA A 84 9.59 10.07 4.98
C ALA A 84 8.37 10.81 5.57
N GLY A 85 8.58 11.73 6.51
CA GLY A 85 7.52 12.50 7.14
C GLY A 85 6.72 11.73 8.18
N ALA A 86 5.48 12.18 8.43
CA ALA A 86 4.50 11.51 9.30
C ALA A 86 3.84 10.32 8.60
N HIS A 87 2.97 9.60 9.29
CA HIS A 87 2.11 8.59 8.68
C HIS A 87 1.25 9.20 7.57
N PHE A 88 0.97 8.45 6.54
CA PHE A 88 0.07 8.85 5.46
C PHE A 88 -1.35 9.02 6.00
N ASN A 89 -1.87 10.25 5.98
CA ASN A 89 -3.12 10.61 6.67
C ASN A 89 -3.93 11.67 5.91
N PRO A 90 -4.41 11.36 4.69
CA PRO A 90 -5.24 12.30 3.93
C PRO A 90 -6.56 12.63 4.64
N ASP A 91 -7.07 11.74 5.50
CA ASP A 91 -8.34 11.91 6.21
C ASP A 91 -8.21 12.71 7.51
N SER A 92 -7.00 13.14 7.89
CA SER A 92 -6.72 13.93 9.10
C SER A 92 -7.25 13.30 10.38
N LYS A 93 -7.09 11.99 10.52
CA LYS A 93 -7.49 11.19 11.68
C LYS A 93 -6.36 11.12 12.72
N GLN A 94 -6.66 10.56 13.90
CA GLN A 94 -5.65 10.21 14.89
C GLN A 94 -5.03 8.84 14.57
N HIS A 95 -3.96 8.50 15.30
CA HIS A 95 -3.29 7.21 15.13
C HIS A 95 -4.04 6.07 15.80
N GLY A 96 -3.97 4.89 15.16
CA GLY A 96 -4.28 3.61 15.76
C GLY A 96 -5.59 2.98 15.33
N THR A 97 -5.51 1.76 14.81
CA THR A 97 -6.68 1.00 14.32
C THR A 97 -7.66 0.59 15.44
N GLN A 98 -7.25 0.72 16.70
CA GLN A 98 -8.10 0.53 17.89
C GLN A 98 -8.45 1.85 18.58
N ASN A 99 -8.09 3.01 18.00
CA ASN A 99 -8.44 4.32 18.52
C ASN A 99 -9.88 4.68 18.07
N PRO A 100 -10.79 5.04 19.00
CA PRO A 100 -12.16 5.38 18.64
C PRO A 100 -12.29 6.66 17.79
N MET A 101 -11.23 7.50 17.76
CA MET A 101 -11.16 8.70 16.93
C MET A 101 -10.70 8.43 15.48
N GLY A 102 -10.66 7.18 15.08
CA GLY A 102 -10.22 6.70 13.77
C GLY A 102 -8.74 6.35 13.75
N HIS A 103 -8.19 6.12 12.56
CA HIS A 103 -6.77 5.84 12.35
C HIS A 103 -6.25 6.58 11.11
N HIS A 104 -4.93 6.79 11.02
CA HIS A 104 -4.31 7.24 9.79
C HIS A 104 -4.54 6.21 8.68
N ASN A 105 -4.62 6.65 7.44
CA ASN A 105 -4.66 5.70 6.32
C ASN A 105 -3.38 4.86 6.23
N GLY A 106 -2.25 5.37 6.75
CA GLY A 106 -0.98 4.65 6.79
C GLY A 106 -0.83 3.63 7.92
N ASP A 107 -1.76 3.57 8.88
CA ASP A 107 -1.71 2.61 9.98
C ASP A 107 -2.15 1.23 9.50
N LEU A 108 -1.25 0.23 9.57
CA LEU A 108 -1.59 -1.14 9.21
C LEU A 108 -2.18 -1.89 10.42
N PRO A 109 -3.09 -2.86 10.19
CA PRO A 109 -3.95 -3.38 11.27
C PRO A 109 -3.26 -4.37 12.23
N GLN A 110 -1.99 -4.69 12.03
CA GLN A 110 -1.23 -5.61 12.89
C GLN A 110 0.26 -5.39 12.78
N ASN A 111 0.99 -5.72 13.83
CA ASN A 111 2.44 -5.79 13.84
C ASN A 111 2.95 -6.99 13.02
N ILE A 112 4.23 -6.97 12.65
CA ILE A 112 4.93 -8.10 12.04
C ILE A 112 5.89 -8.71 13.06
N MET A 113 5.89 -10.05 13.17
CA MET A 113 6.83 -10.78 13.99
C MET A 113 8.08 -11.15 13.19
N ILE A 114 9.24 -10.77 13.69
CA ILE A 114 10.55 -11.21 13.22
C ILE A 114 11.05 -12.32 14.14
N GLY A 115 11.23 -13.52 13.58
CA GLY A 115 11.71 -14.69 14.33
C GLY A 115 13.23 -14.75 14.48
N GLU A 116 13.74 -15.79 15.16
CA GLU A 116 15.16 -16.02 15.44
C GLU A 116 16.06 -16.08 14.18
N GLY A 117 15.48 -16.36 13.01
CA GLY A 117 16.17 -16.28 11.73
C GLY A 117 16.30 -14.86 11.16
N HIS A 118 15.97 -13.82 11.94
CA HIS A 118 15.94 -12.43 11.50
C HIS A 118 15.05 -12.17 10.28
N THR A 119 13.99 -12.98 10.12
CA THR A 119 13.02 -12.89 9.03
C THR A 119 11.59 -12.86 9.56
N GLY A 120 10.71 -12.20 8.80
CA GLY A 120 9.28 -12.14 9.11
C GLY A 120 8.44 -11.93 7.87
N GLN A 121 7.19 -12.37 7.92
CA GLN A 121 6.23 -12.21 6.85
C GLN A 121 4.88 -11.78 7.39
N ALA A 122 4.24 -10.85 6.70
CA ALA A 122 2.86 -10.46 6.99
C ALA A 122 2.09 -10.20 5.70
N THR A 123 0.78 -10.37 5.77
CA THR A 123 -0.13 -9.98 4.69
C THR A 123 -1.23 -9.13 5.31
N TYR A 124 -1.32 -7.89 4.85
CA TYR A 124 -2.37 -6.95 5.22
C TYR A 124 -3.38 -6.87 4.09
N LYS A 125 -4.65 -6.80 4.44
CA LYS A 125 -5.73 -6.54 3.50
C LYS A 125 -6.56 -5.38 4.01
N VAL A 126 -6.50 -4.26 3.31
CA VAL A 126 -7.10 -2.99 3.73
C VAL A 126 -7.97 -2.40 2.61
N ASN A 127 -8.97 -1.61 2.98
CA ASN A 127 -9.89 -0.97 2.03
C ASN A 127 -9.81 0.57 2.08
N TYR A 128 -8.89 1.09 2.86
CA TYR A 128 -8.67 2.53 3.08
C TYR A 128 -7.38 3.05 2.44
N LEU A 129 -6.72 2.25 1.59
CA LEU A 129 -5.59 2.62 0.72
C LEU A 129 -5.87 2.21 -0.72
N SER A 130 -5.27 2.90 -1.68
CA SER A 130 -5.44 2.65 -3.11
C SER A 130 -4.12 2.76 -3.87
N LEU A 131 -4.00 2.00 -4.99
CA LEU A 131 -2.98 2.22 -6.03
C LEU A 131 -3.50 3.09 -7.20
N ASP A 132 -4.77 3.47 -7.20
CA ASP A 132 -5.31 4.39 -8.22
C ASP A 132 -4.84 5.82 -7.92
N PRO A 133 -3.99 6.44 -8.78
CA PRO A 133 -3.47 7.78 -8.54
C PRO A 133 -4.55 8.87 -8.40
N SER A 134 -5.76 8.62 -8.94
CA SER A 134 -6.89 9.55 -8.84
C SER A 134 -7.66 9.46 -7.53
N SER A 135 -7.40 8.43 -6.72
CA SER A 135 -8.08 8.22 -5.45
C SER A 135 -7.49 9.14 -4.35
N PRO A 136 -8.32 9.76 -3.48
CA PRO A 136 -7.84 10.63 -2.40
C PRO A 136 -6.95 9.90 -1.38
N ASN A 137 -7.09 8.58 -1.24
CA ASN A 137 -6.30 7.73 -0.35
C ASN A 137 -5.24 6.91 -1.13
N SER A 138 -4.81 7.41 -2.29
CA SER A 138 -3.78 6.75 -3.10
C SER A 138 -2.39 6.90 -2.50
N ILE A 139 -1.69 5.78 -2.33
CA ILE A 139 -0.28 5.78 -1.90
C ILE A 139 0.69 6.11 -3.04
N LEU A 140 0.18 6.30 -4.28
CA LEU A 140 0.94 6.73 -5.46
C LEU A 140 0.72 8.21 -5.80
N ALA A 141 -0.27 8.88 -5.20
CA ALA A 141 -0.54 10.29 -5.44
C ALA A 141 0.59 11.20 -4.92
N ASN A 142 0.68 12.40 -5.47
CA ASN A 142 1.65 13.46 -5.07
C ASN A 142 3.12 13.02 -5.11
N GLY A 143 3.47 12.13 -6.05
CA GLY A 143 4.82 11.63 -6.23
C GLY A 143 5.14 10.38 -5.40
N GLY A 144 4.17 9.80 -4.70
CA GLY A 144 4.32 8.56 -3.98
C GLY A 144 4.40 8.71 -2.46
N THR A 145 4.70 7.61 -1.80
CA THR A 145 4.79 7.45 -0.33
C THR A 145 5.99 6.57 0.03
N SER A 146 6.09 6.14 1.29
CA SER A 146 7.07 5.11 1.68
C SER A 146 6.47 4.12 2.68
N ILE A 147 6.97 2.89 2.68
CA ILE A 147 6.70 1.90 3.72
C ILE A 147 7.84 1.92 4.74
N MET A 148 7.48 1.90 6.02
CA MET A 148 8.38 2.00 7.15
C MET A 148 8.22 0.83 8.09
N VAL A 149 9.33 0.26 8.56
CA VAL A 149 9.36 -0.67 9.68
C VAL A 149 9.96 0.04 10.88
N HIS A 150 9.34 -0.11 12.05
CA HIS A 150 9.73 0.52 13.28
C HIS A 150 10.43 -0.44 14.25
N GLU A 151 11.14 0.13 15.22
CA GLU A 151 11.92 -0.60 16.22
C GLU A 151 11.06 -1.47 17.16
N LYS A 152 9.84 -1.02 17.44
CA LYS A 152 8.92 -1.66 18.39
C LYS A 152 7.58 -1.96 17.76
N ALA A 153 6.76 -2.73 18.45
CA ALA A 153 5.36 -2.93 18.16
C ALA A 153 4.58 -1.60 18.26
N ASP A 154 3.60 -1.45 17.39
CA ASP A 154 2.54 -0.45 17.51
C ASP A 154 1.55 -0.90 18.59
N ASP A 155 1.18 -0.01 19.51
CA ASP A 155 0.13 -0.27 20.52
C ASP A 155 -1.30 -0.08 19.96
N MET A 156 -1.42 0.32 18.68
CA MET A 156 -2.65 0.51 17.91
C MET A 156 -3.59 1.59 18.45
N LYS A 157 -3.13 2.47 19.32
CA LYS A 157 -3.98 3.45 20.04
C LYS A 157 -3.35 4.82 20.23
N THR A 158 -2.07 4.87 20.60
CA THR A 158 -1.44 6.11 21.08
C THR A 158 -1.06 7.02 19.92
N ASP A 159 -1.73 8.16 19.80
CA ASP A 159 -1.38 9.19 18.84
C ASP A 159 -0.03 9.86 19.20
N PRO A 160 0.85 10.20 18.27
CA PRO A 160 0.68 10.07 16.81
C PRO A 160 1.32 8.83 16.18
N THR A 161 1.91 7.89 16.91
CA THR A 161 2.76 6.85 16.30
C THR A 161 2.68 5.48 16.96
N GLY A 162 1.74 5.23 17.90
CA GLY A 162 1.57 3.94 18.58
C GLY A 162 2.78 3.52 19.41
N ASN A 163 3.61 4.47 19.88
CA ASN A 163 4.83 4.19 20.64
C ASN A 163 5.84 3.26 19.93
N ALA A 164 5.79 3.21 18.59
CA ALA A 164 6.54 2.25 17.77
C ALA A 164 8.07 2.47 17.76
N GLY A 165 8.57 3.53 18.35
CA GLY A 165 10.00 3.80 18.45
C GLY A 165 10.64 4.30 17.16
N ASN A 166 11.95 4.04 17.01
CA ASN A 166 12.73 4.50 15.86
C ASN A 166 12.32 3.78 14.56
N ARG A 167 12.74 4.36 13.43
CA ARG A 167 12.55 3.79 12.10
C ARG A 167 13.77 2.95 11.75
N ILE A 168 13.61 1.67 11.44
CA ILE A 168 14.71 0.73 11.23
C ILE A 168 14.84 0.23 9.80
N ALA A 169 13.78 0.27 9.00
CA ALA A 169 13.83 -0.02 7.58
C ALA A 169 12.81 0.80 6.81
N CYS A 170 13.15 1.16 5.57
CA CYS A 170 12.34 2.02 4.71
C CYS A 170 12.40 1.55 3.26
N GLY A 171 11.28 1.69 2.54
CA GLY A 171 11.19 1.47 1.10
C GLY A 171 10.29 2.51 0.45
N VAL A 172 10.75 3.10 -0.66
CA VAL A 172 10.01 4.13 -1.39
C VAL A 172 8.96 3.49 -2.30
N ILE A 173 7.72 3.97 -2.22
CA ILE A 173 6.59 3.52 -3.03
C ILE A 173 6.35 4.56 -4.12
N LEU A 174 6.61 4.18 -5.36
CA LEU A 174 6.41 5.02 -6.55
C LEU A 174 5.53 4.31 -7.57
N GLU A 175 4.93 5.09 -8.44
CA GLU A 175 4.29 4.54 -9.63
C GLU A 175 5.32 3.78 -10.46
N PRO A 176 5.02 2.55 -10.92
CA PRO A 176 5.92 1.83 -11.81
C PRO A 176 6.21 2.65 -13.07
N ALA A 177 7.45 2.66 -13.52
CA ALA A 177 7.79 3.27 -14.80
C ALA A 177 6.95 2.63 -15.94
N PRO A 178 6.52 3.42 -16.93
CA PRO A 178 5.70 2.95 -18.04
C PRO A 178 6.41 1.94 -18.95
#